data_a3a9dd5c72e4c71da3551ae7e82a5131
#
_entry.id   a3a9dd5c72e4c71da3551ae7e82a5131
#
_cell.length_a   1.000
_cell.length_b   1.000
_cell.length_c   1.000
_cell.angle_alpha   90.00
_cell.angle_beta   90.00
_cell.angle_gamma   90.00
#
_symmetry.space_group_name_H-M   'P 1'
#
loop_
_entity.id
_entity.type
_entity.pdbx_description
1 polymer ?
#
loop_
_entity_poly.entity_id
_entity_poly.type
_entity_poly.pdbx_seq_one_letter_code
_entity_poly.pdbx_strand_id
1 'polypeptide(L)'
;DAVTGCPAIVCHNCEQCEKSAYSRCENLYVIGSYEPGCFAEYVKLPAHNVLKLPNNVDFDTAAMVEPSAVVAHGFYRTNMKPGATVAVIGCGSIGLLALQWAKIFGAAKTIAIDIDPNKLEIAKTLGVDYTINSKEKSLNEVIKKLPYNIDVAVESAGSPYTIGQVLTLPSKGG
;
A
#
# COMPACT_ATOMS: atom_id res chain seq x y z
N ASP A 1 12.85 0.28 25.23
CA ASP A 1 13.12 0.40 23.80
C ASP A 1 11.85 0.89 23.07
N ALA A 2 12.02 1.74 22.06
CA ALA A 2 10.97 2.06 21.11
C ALA A 2 10.76 0.86 20.17
N VAL A 3 9.52 0.41 20.01
CA VAL A 3 9.21 -0.81 19.25
C VAL A 3 7.94 -0.62 18.40
N THR A 4 7.84 -1.40 17.35
CA THR A 4 6.59 -1.68 16.63
C THR A 4 6.29 -3.18 16.70
N GLY A 5 5.07 -3.60 16.40
CA GLY A 5 4.68 -5.00 16.49
C GLY A 5 3.81 -5.45 15.33
N CYS A 6 4.04 -6.68 14.87
CA CYS A 6 3.13 -7.32 13.93
C CYS A 6 1.88 -7.80 14.69
N PRO A 7 0.68 -7.33 14.34
CA PRO A 7 -0.54 -7.72 15.05
C PRO A 7 -1.04 -9.12 14.69
N ALA A 8 -0.51 -9.72 13.60
CA ALA A 8 -0.90 -11.04 13.13
C ALA A 8 -0.19 -12.14 13.95
N ILE A 9 -0.94 -12.93 14.68
CA ILE A 9 -0.44 -14.03 15.51
C ILE A 9 -0.73 -15.35 14.81
N VAL A 10 0.31 -16.15 14.61
CA VAL A 10 0.25 -17.45 13.93
C VAL A 10 0.57 -18.59 14.88
N CYS A 11 0.07 -19.80 14.59
CA CYS A 11 0.21 -20.94 15.51
C CYS A 11 1.56 -21.68 15.43
N HIS A 12 2.33 -21.47 14.38
CA HIS A 12 3.62 -22.13 14.09
C HIS A 12 3.61 -23.67 13.99
N ASN A 13 2.42 -24.31 13.98
CA ASN A 13 2.28 -25.77 14.01
C ASN A 13 1.25 -26.33 13.01
N CYS A 14 0.65 -25.52 12.14
CA CYS A 14 -0.20 -26.02 11.06
C CYS A 14 0.60 -26.16 9.75
N GLU A 15 0.05 -26.89 8.80
CA GLU A 15 0.67 -27.12 7.49
C GLU A 15 1.13 -25.84 6.79
N GLN A 16 0.35 -24.75 6.89
CA GLN A 16 0.67 -23.48 6.28
C GLN A 16 1.89 -22.81 6.97
N CYS A 17 1.95 -22.91 8.29
CA CYS A 17 3.09 -22.40 9.06
C CYS A 17 4.39 -23.18 8.77
N GLU A 18 4.32 -24.50 8.62
CA GLU A 18 5.46 -25.33 8.22
C GLU A 18 6.01 -24.93 6.84
N LYS A 19 5.13 -24.48 5.94
CA LYS A 19 5.49 -23.94 4.62
C LYS A 19 5.89 -22.47 4.65
N SER A 20 6.00 -21.85 5.82
CA SER A 20 6.25 -20.40 6.01
C SER A 20 5.20 -19.49 5.34
N ALA A 21 4.02 -20.01 5.05
CA ALA A 21 2.89 -19.29 4.50
C ALA A 21 2.02 -18.69 5.62
N TYR A 22 2.64 -17.88 6.48
CA TYR A 22 2.05 -17.39 7.74
C TYR A 22 0.73 -16.63 7.55
N SER A 23 0.56 -15.90 6.47
CA SER A 23 -0.70 -15.21 6.14
C SER A 23 -1.87 -16.16 5.85
N ARG A 24 -1.61 -17.46 5.71
CA ARG A 24 -2.59 -18.52 5.49
C ARG A 24 -2.71 -19.44 6.70
N CYS A 25 -2.15 -19.06 7.85
CA CYS A 25 -2.23 -19.87 9.06
C CYS A 25 -3.70 -20.19 9.40
N GLU A 26 -3.98 -21.46 9.67
CA GLU A 26 -5.35 -21.94 9.97
C GLU A 26 -5.88 -21.38 11.29
N ASN A 27 -4.99 -21.00 12.20
CA ASN A 27 -5.30 -20.42 13.49
C ASN A 27 -4.83 -18.96 13.59
N LEU A 28 -4.80 -18.26 12.47
CA LEU A 28 -4.44 -16.84 12.43
C LEU A 28 -5.45 -16.02 13.23
N TYR A 29 -4.96 -15.20 14.14
CA TYR A 29 -5.76 -14.14 14.72
C TYR A 29 -5.00 -12.81 14.75
N VAL A 30 -5.74 -11.72 14.88
CA VAL A 30 -5.18 -10.36 14.86
C VAL A 30 -5.48 -9.68 16.19
N ILE A 31 -4.43 -9.19 16.86
CA ILE A 31 -4.55 -8.39 18.08
C ILE A 31 -5.29 -7.10 17.74
N GLY A 32 -6.23 -6.72 18.58
CA GLY A 32 -7.13 -5.59 18.33
C GLY A 32 -8.44 -5.95 17.63
N SER A 33 -8.53 -7.19 17.04
CA SER A 33 -9.78 -7.70 16.45
C SER A 33 -10.36 -8.87 17.22
N TYR A 34 -9.54 -9.79 17.68
CA TYR A 34 -9.95 -11.00 18.41
C TYR A 34 -9.48 -11.00 19.87
N GLU A 35 -8.48 -10.20 20.17
CA GLU A 35 -7.88 -9.98 21.49
C GLU A 35 -7.79 -8.48 21.75
N PRO A 36 -7.66 -8.03 23.03
CA PRO A 36 -7.43 -6.62 23.34
C PRO A 36 -6.23 -6.04 22.58
N GLY A 37 -6.43 -4.84 22.00
CA GLY A 37 -5.45 -4.18 21.16
C GLY A 37 -4.67 -3.04 21.83
N CYS A 38 -4.11 -2.18 21.00
CA CYS A 38 -3.20 -1.10 21.44
C CYS A 38 -3.90 0.19 21.91
N PHE A 39 -5.23 0.28 21.91
CA PHE A 39 -5.95 1.38 22.54
C PHE A 39 -6.00 1.20 24.06
N ALA A 40 -4.81 1.11 24.67
CA ALA A 40 -4.60 0.90 26.10
C ALA A 40 -3.20 1.39 26.49
N GLU A 41 -2.97 1.60 27.81
CA GLU A 41 -1.64 1.96 28.33
C GLU A 41 -0.61 0.84 28.12
N TYR A 42 -1.06 -0.40 28.09
CA TYR A 42 -0.23 -1.60 27.93
C TYR A 42 -0.87 -2.57 26.94
N VAL A 43 -0.04 -3.23 26.15
CA VAL A 43 -0.44 -4.31 25.25
C VAL A 43 0.51 -5.50 25.42
N LYS A 44 -0.03 -6.71 25.33
CA LYS A 44 0.75 -7.94 25.37
C LYS A 44 0.96 -8.45 23.93
N LEU A 45 2.21 -8.60 23.54
CA LEU A 45 2.62 -9.14 22.24
C LEU A 45 3.61 -10.30 22.43
N PRO A 46 3.58 -11.35 21.59
CA PRO A 46 4.67 -12.31 21.54
C PRO A 46 5.98 -11.62 21.17
N ALA A 47 7.08 -11.96 21.84
CA ALA A 47 8.37 -11.30 21.64
C ALA A 47 8.86 -11.35 20.18
N HIS A 48 8.57 -12.45 19.47
CA HIS A 48 8.95 -12.61 18.06
C HIS A 48 8.13 -11.74 17.08
N ASN A 49 7.02 -11.18 17.55
CA ASN A 49 6.22 -10.22 16.77
C ASN A 49 6.67 -8.78 16.99
N VAL A 50 7.62 -8.53 17.91
CA VAL A 50 8.07 -7.19 18.27
C VAL A 50 9.36 -6.86 17.54
N LEU A 51 9.40 -5.70 16.90
CA LEU A 51 10.54 -5.18 16.16
C LEU A 51 11.02 -3.88 16.83
N LYS A 52 12.31 -3.79 17.11
CA LYS A 52 12.91 -2.56 17.63
C LYS A 52 12.96 -1.50 16.52
N LEU A 53 12.50 -0.29 16.85
CA LEU A 53 12.60 0.84 15.93
C LEU A 53 14.04 1.34 15.85
N PRO A 54 14.52 1.76 14.67
CA PRO A 54 15.76 2.51 14.55
C PRO A 54 15.70 3.82 15.35
N ASN A 55 16.84 4.27 15.87
CA ASN A 55 16.90 5.46 16.73
C ASN A 55 16.48 6.77 16.03
N ASN A 56 16.49 6.79 14.71
CA ASN A 56 16.10 7.94 13.88
C ASN A 56 14.63 7.90 13.42
N VAL A 57 13.85 6.96 13.90
CA VAL A 57 12.42 6.83 13.58
C VAL A 57 11.60 7.22 14.80
N ASP A 58 10.82 8.28 14.68
CA ASP A 58 9.87 8.70 15.69
C ASP A 58 8.57 7.86 15.67
N PHE A 59 7.72 8.01 16.66
CA PHE A 59 6.48 7.23 16.76
C PHE A 59 5.45 7.59 15.69
N ASP A 60 5.42 8.85 15.21
CA ASP A 60 4.51 9.25 14.14
C ASP A 60 4.88 8.55 12.82
N THR A 61 6.17 8.51 12.50
CA THR A 61 6.69 7.75 11.37
C THR A 61 6.48 6.24 11.57
N ALA A 62 6.73 5.72 12.77
CA ALA A 62 6.55 4.31 13.09
C ALA A 62 5.10 3.84 12.98
N ALA A 63 4.12 4.71 13.24
CA ALA A 63 2.70 4.40 13.04
C ALA A 63 2.36 4.04 11.58
N MET A 64 3.19 4.47 10.62
CA MET A 64 3.01 4.14 9.20
C MET A 64 3.59 2.76 8.82
N VAL A 65 4.27 2.05 9.71
CA VAL A 65 4.91 0.76 9.41
C VAL A 65 3.87 -0.29 9.00
N GLU A 66 2.76 -0.40 9.72
CA GLU A 66 1.72 -1.39 9.42
C GLU A 66 1.05 -1.12 8.06
N PRO A 67 0.47 0.06 7.77
CA PRO A 67 -0.11 0.33 6.46
C PRO A 67 0.93 0.30 5.33
N SER A 68 2.17 0.64 5.61
CA SER A 68 3.29 0.52 4.68
C SER A 68 3.59 -0.93 4.32
N ALA A 69 3.54 -1.83 5.30
CA ALA A 69 3.74 -3.26 5.09
C ALA A 69 2.65 -3.87 4.19
N VAL A 70 1.40 -3.44 4.34
CA VAL A 70 0.29 -3.85 3.44
C VAL A 70 0.60 -3.50 2.00
N VAL A 71 1.02 -2.26 1.75
CA VAL A 71 1.36 -1.76 0.40
C VAL A 71 2.59 -2.48 -0.16
N ALA A 72 3.64 -2.61 0.65
CA ALA A 72 4.86 -3.32 0.25
C ALA A 72 4.55 -4.77 -0.14
N HIS A 73 3.70 -5.46 0.63
CA HIS A 73 3.25 -6.82 0.30
C HIS A 73 2.48 -6.84 -1.03
N GLY A 74 1.61 -5.85 -1.28
CA GLY A 74 0.93 -5.69 -2.56
C GLY A 74 1.91 -5.64 -3.72
N PHE A 75 2.91 -4.76 -3.66
CA PHE A 75 3.95 -4.65 -4.70
C PHE A 75 4.80 -5.92 -4.82
N TYR A 76 5.15 -6.56 -3.71
CA TYR A 76 5.86 -7.83 -3.74
C TYR A 76 5.09 -8.94 -4.49
N ARG A 77 3.76 -8.88 -4.48
CA ARG A 77 2.88 -9.82 -5.19
C ARG A 77 2.69 -9.48 -6.67
N THR A 78 3.05 -8.26 -7.08
CA THR A 78 3.03 -7.90 -8.50
C THR A 78 4.28 -8.44 -9.20
N ASN A 79 4.19 -8.61 -10.52
CA ASN A 79 5.36 -8.88 -11.35
C ASN A 79 5.95 -7.58 -11.93
N MET A 80 5.83 -6.48 -11.20
CA MET A 80 6.30 -5.17 -11.65
C MET A 80 7.80 -5.23 -11.96
N LYS A 81 8.15 -4.77 -13.14
CA LYS A 81 9.56 -4.69 -13.58
C LYS A 81 10.11 -3.29 -13.30
N PRO A 82 11.42 -3.17 -13.02
CA PRO A 82 12.07 -1.86 -13.00
C PRO A 82 11.81 -1.08 -14.29
N GLY A 83 11.54 0.22 -14.14
CA GLY A 83 11.18 1.07 -15.27
C GLY A 83 9.69 1.18 -15.56
N ALA A 84 8.83 0.44 -14.84
CA ALA A 84 7.38 0.47 -14.99
C ALA A 84 6.77 1.86 -14.74
N THR A 85 5.64 2.11 -15.39
CA THR A 85 4.74 3.23 -15.08
C THR A 85 3.61 2.72 -14.19
N VAL A 86 3.46 3.30 -13.01
CA VAL A 86 2.47 2.92 -12.01
C VAL A 86 1.42 4.00 -11.86
N ALA A 87 0.14 3.64 -12.02
CA ALA A 87 -0.99 4.51 -11.73
C ALA A 87 -1.71 4.08 -10.44
N VAL A 88 -2.04 5.04 -9.59
CA VAL A 88 -2.76 4.80 -8.34
C VAL A 88 -4.04 5.61 -8.34
N ILE A 89 -5.20 4.94 -8.21
CA ILE A 89 -6.51 5.55 -8.04
C ILE A 89 -6.83 5.60 -6.54
N GLY A 90 -7.07 6.82 -6.06
CA GLY A 90 -7.26 7.12 -4.63
C GLY A 90 -5.94 7.53 -3.97
N CYS A 91 -5.88 8.78 -3.51
CA CYS A 91 -4.72 9.36 -2.83
C CYS A 91 -4.99 9.54 -1.33
N GLY A 92 -5.66 8.57 -0.71
CA GLY A 92 -5.70 8.40 0.74
C GLY A 92 -4.37 7.88 1.28
N SER A 93 -4.32 7.53 2.57
CA SER A 93 -3.09 7.04 3.22
C SER A 93 -2.45 5.87 2.46
N ILE A 94 -3.25 4.88 2.05
CA ILE A 94 -2.76 3.72 1.31
C ILE A 94 -2.26 4.11 -0.08
N GLY A 95 -3.00 4.95 -0.81
CA GLY A 95 -2.59 5.36 -2.15
C GLY A 95 -1.33 6.22 -2.16
N LEU A 96 -1.18 7.13 -1.20
CA LEU A 96 0.05 7.93 -1.06
C LEU A 96 1.25 7.06 -0.69
N LEU A 97 1.07 6.03 0.15
CA LEU A 97 2.10 5.03 0.41
C LEU A 97 2.40 4.22 -0.86
N ALA A 98 1.38 3.81 -1.62
CA ALA A 98 1.58 3.05 -2.86
C ALA A 98 2.41 3.81 -3.89
N LEU A 99 2.20 5.12 -4.03
CA LEU A 99 3.00 5.98 -4.91
C LEU A 99 4.48 6.02 -4.50
N GLN A 100 4.76 6.06 -3.20
CA GLN A 100 6.14 6.02 -2.68
C GLN A 100 6.78 4.64 -2.86
N TRP A 101 6.05 3.58 -2.50
CA TRP A 101 6.53 2.21 -2.67
C TRP A 101 6.74 1.84 -4.14
N ALA A 102 5.91 2.34 -5.06
CA ALA A 102 6.13 2.16 -6.49
C ALA A 102 7.55 2.61 -6.89
N LYS A 103 8.00 3.76 -6.42
CA LYS A 103 9.36 4.26 -6.67
C LYS A 103 10.44 3.38 -6.04
N ILE A 104 10.22 2.93 -4.80
CA ILE A 104 11.15 2.01 -4.10
C ILE A 104 11.29 0.69 -4.87
N PHE A 105 10.20 0.18 -5.45
CA PHE A 105 10.20 -1.01 -6.29
C PHE A 105 10.70 -0.76 -7.74
N GLY A 106 11.11 0.47 -8.06
CA GLY A 106 11.78 0.79 -9.33
C GLY A 106 10.86 1.32 -10.43
N ALA A 107 9.69 1.86 -10.09
CA ALA A 107 8.86 2.56 -11.07
C ALA A 107 9.60 3.78 -11.64
N ALA A 108 9.64 3.92 -12.95
CA ALA A 108 10.19 5.09 -13.63
C ALA A 108 9.22 6.27 -13.60
N LYS A 109 7.91 5.98 -13.59
CA LYS A 109 6.84 6.97 -13.56
C LYS A 109 5.73 6.59 -12.59
N THR A 110 5.20 7.59 -11.90
CA THR A 110 4.08 7.46 -10.98
C THR A 110 2.97 8.45 -11.35
N ILE A 111 1.72 7.98 -11.33
CA ILE A 111 0.53 8.75 -11.68
C ILE A 111 -0.45 8.65 -10.51
N ALA A 112 -0.75 9.79 -9.89
CA ALA A 112 -1.76 9.90 -8.84
C ALA A 112 -3.11 10.34 -9.44
N ILE A 113 -4.16 9.62 -9.13
CA ILE A 113 -5.52 9.88 -9.60
C ILE A 113 -6.44 9.99 -8.40
N ASP A 114 -7.07 11.14 -8.22
CA ASP A 114 -8.06 11.39 -7.16
C ASP A 114 -9.08 12.43 -7.64
N ILE A 115 -10.18 12.57 -6.92
CA ILE A 115 -11.19 13.63 -7.10
C ILE A 115 -10.92 14.86 -6.23
N ASP A 116 -10.07 14.74 -5.22
CA ASP A 116 -9.74 15.77 -4.25
C ASP A 116 -8.42 16.46 -4.64
N PRO A 117 -8.43 17.75 -5.01
CA PRO A 117 -7.23 18.47 -5.39
C PRO A 117 -6.21 18.58 -4.24
N ASN A 118 -6.65 18.62 -2.97
CA ASN A 118 -5.72 18.70 -1.84
C ASN A 118 -4.88 17.44 -1.71
N LYS A 119 -5.47 16.27 -1.93
CA LYS A 119 -4.74 15.00 -1.92
C LYS A 119 -3.75 14.89 -3.09
N LEU A 120 -4.12 15.43 -4.24
CA LEU A 120 -3.23 15.50 -5.40
C LEU A 120 -2.04 16.45 -5.15
N GLU A 121 -2.24 17.56 -4.42
CA GLU A 121 -1.13 18.41 -4.00
C GLU A 121 -0.17 17.69 -3.03
N ILE A 122 -0.70 16.92 -2.07
CA ILE A 122 0.14 16.06 -1.20
C ILE A 122 0.94 15.07 -2.06
N ALA A 123 0.30 14.41 -3.03
CA ALA A 123 1.00 13.50 -3.93
C ALA A 123 2.15 14.19 -4.69
N LYS A 124 1.98 15.44 -5.13
CA LYS A 124 3.04 16.23 -5.75
C LYS A 124 4.22 16.48 -4.80
N THR A 125 3.94 16.82 -3.54
CA THR A 125 5.02 17.02 -2.53
C THR A 125 5.83 15.77 -2.28
N LEU A 126 5.23 14.58 -2.47
CA LEU A 126 5.89 13.27 -2.41
C LEU A 126 6.64 12.91 -3.71
N GLY A 127 6.68 13.85 -4.67
CA GLY A 127 7.44 13.71 -5.90
C GLY A 127 6.79 12.82 -6.95
N VAL A 128 5.46 12.71 -6.97
CA VAL A 128 4.72 11.99 -8.02
C VAL A 128 4.88 12.73 -9.37
N ASP A 129 5.08 11.97 -10.45
CA ASP A 129 5.37 12.57 -11.77
C ASP A 129 4.13 13.23 -12.40
N TYR A 130 2.94 12.64 -12.24
CA TYR A 130 1.69 13.13 -12.82
C TYR A 130 0.55 13.06 -11.82
N THR A 131 -0.32 14.08 -11.84
CA THR A 131 -1.57 14.08 -11.07
C THR A 131 -2.77 14.29 -11.99
N ILE A 132 -3.84 13.54 -11.78
CA ILE A 132 -5.07 13.61 -12.58
C ILE A 132 -6.24 13.77 -11.62
N ASN A 133 -6.97 14.92 -11.73
CA ASN A 133 -8.26 15.09 -11.09
C ASN A 133 -9.35 14.44 -11.96
N SER A 134 -9.81 13.27 -11.57
CA SER A 134 -10.81 12.49 -12.32
C SER A 134 -12.24 13.04 -12.22
N LYS A 135 -12.49 14.06 -11.38
CA LYS A 135 -13.73 14.82 -11.35
C LYS A 135 -13.81 15.86 -12.47
N GLU A 136 -12.67 16.43 -12.84
CA GLU A 136 -12.59 17.49 -13.84
C GLU A 136 -12.37 16.99 -15.27
N LYS A 137 -11.74 15.84 -15.41
CA LYS A 137 -11.35 15.29 -16.70
C LYS A 137 -11.69 13.82 -16.80
N SER A 138 -12.16 13.39 -17.97
CA SER A 138 -12.32 11.96 -18.26
C SER A 138 -10.96 11.24 -18.15
N LEU A 139 -10.89 10.27 -17.25
CA LEU A 139 -9.68 9.50 -17.00
C LEU A 139 -9.14 8.86 -18.28
N ASN A 140 -10.04 8.26 -19.08
CA ASN A 140 -9.68 7.60 -20.34
C ASN A 140 -9.10 8.59 -21.37
N GLU A 141 -9.58 9.83 -21.43
CA GLU A 141 -9.06 10.85 -22.34
C GLU A 141 -7.69 11.35 -21.93
N VAL A 142 -7.47 11.50 -20.62
CA VAL A 142 -6.17 11.95 -20.09
C VAL A 142 -5.12 10.87 -20.29
N ILE A 143 -5.45 9.61 -19.97
CA ILE A 143 -4.51 8.50 -20.09
C ILE A 143 -4.08 8.27 -21.54
N LYS A 144 -4.98 8.37 -22.49
CA LYS A 144 -4.63 8.26 -23.94
C LYS A 144 -3.66 9.34 -24.41
N LYS A 145 -3.56 10.44 -23.70
CA LYS A 145 -2.63 11.55 -24.02
C LYS A 145 -1.30 11.45 -23.27
N LEU A 146 -1.17 10.53 -22.32
CA LEU A 146 0.10 10.30 -21.65
C LEU A 146 1.10 9.69 -22.65
N PRO A 147 2.36 10.13 -22.62
CA PRO A 147 3.40 9.60 -23.51
C PRO A 147 3.90 8.20 -23.07
N TYR A 148 3.26 7.58 -22.10
CA TYR A 148 3.63 6.30 -21.50
C TYR A 148 2.42 5.37 -21.40
N ASN A 149 2.68 4.08 -21.55
CA ASN A 149 1.75 3.04 -21.18
C ASN A 149 1.76 2.85 -19.66
N ILE A 150 0.61 2.49 -19.07
CA ILE A 150 0.52 2.09 -17.67
C ILE A 150 0.79 0.60 -17.60
N ASP A 151 1.78 0.20 -16.81
CA ASP A 151 2.18 -1.19 -16.62
C ASP A 151 1.49 -1.79 -15.39
N VAL A 152 1.29 -1.00 -14.33
CA VAL A 152 0.65 -1.41 -13.10
C VAL A 152 -0.37 -0.37 -12.68
N ALA A 153 -1.56 -0.83 -12.31
CA ALA A 153 -2.60 0.01 -11.73
C ALA A 153 -2.99 -0.48 -10.33
N VAL A 154 -3.04 0.46 -9.39
CA VAL A 154 -3.42 0.20 -7.99
C VAL A 154 -4.73 0.91 -7.69
N GLU A 155 -5.69 0.19 -7.12
CA GLU A 155 -6.96 0.72 -6.63
C GLU A 155 -6.90 0.87 -5.11
N SER A 156 -7.11 2.06 -4.59
CA SER A 156 -7.10 2.37 -3.15
C SER A 156 -8.19 3.36 -2.73
N ALA A 157 -9.13 3.67 -3.62
CA ALA A 157 -10.28 4.53 -3.30
C ALA A 157 -11.46 3.74 -2.71
N GLY A 158 -11.55 2.43 -2.98
CA GLY A 158 -12.58 1.54 -2.44
C GLY A 158 -13.98 1.78 -3.01
N SER A 159 -14.08 2.32 -4.22
CA SER A 159 -15.35 2.60 -4.89
C SER A 159 -15.65 1.59 -6.00
N PRO A 160 -16.90 1.09 -6.12
CA PRO A 160 -17.27 0.23 -7.26
C PRO A 160 -16.95 0.85 -8.62
N TYR A 161 -17.03 2.17 -8.72
CA TYR A 161 -16.70 2.90 -9.94
C TYR A 161 -15.20 2.83 -10.27
N THR A 162 -14.34 3.03 -9.29
CA THR A 162 -12.88 3.00 -9.46
C THR A 162 -12.34 1.60 -9.68
N ILE A 163 -12.98 0.57 -9.09
CA ILE A 163 -12.67 -0.84 -9.36
C ILE A 163 -12.87 -1.17 -10.85
N GLY A 164 -13.96 -0.72 -11.45
CA GLY A 164 -14.19 -0.89 -12.89
C GLY A 164 -13.15 -0.15 -13.75
N GLN A 165 -12.74 1.04 -13.31
CA GLN A 165 -11.74 1.85 -14.01
C GLN A 165 -10.34 1.22 -13.97
N VAL A 166 -9.88 0.77 -12.81
CA VAL A 166 -8.52 0.25 -12.63
C VAL A 166 -8.20 -0.90 -13.59
N LEU A 167 -9.20 -1.74 -13.87
CA LEU A 167 -9.04 -2.89 -14.78
C LEU A 167 -8.83 -2.47 -16.25
N THR A 168 -9.13 -1.23 -16.60
CA THR A 168 -9.00 -0.71 -17.97
C THR A 168 -7.77 0.19 -18.17
N LEU A 169 -7.05 0.50 -17.08
CA LEU A 169 -5.89 1.38 -17.12
C LEU A 169 -4.62 0.72 -17.68
N PRO A 170 -4.25 -0.49 -17.25
CA PRO A 170 -3.04 -1.11 -17.77
C PRO A 170 -3.12 -1.39 -19.26
N SER A 171 -2.00 -1.23 -19.92
CA SER A 171 -1.82 -1.66 -21.30
C SER A 171 -1.89 -3.19 -21.41
N LYS A 172 -2.01 -3.71 -22.65
CA LYS A 172 -2.01 -5.17 -22.88
C LYS A 172 -0.73 -5.79 -22.30
N GLY A 173 -0.90 -6.67 -21.32
CA GLY A 173 0.18 -7.36 -20.62
C GLY A 173 0.63 -6.70 -19.32
N GLY A 174 -0.03 -5.61 -18.92
CA GLY A 174 0.12 -4.98 -17.59
C GLY A 174 -0.79 -5.60 -16.52
#